data_8290c6f5df001138ebb3b4de697ebf5b
#
_entry.id   8290c6f5df001138ebb3b4de697ebf5b
#
_cell.length_a   1.000
_cell.length_b   1.000
_cell.length_c   1.000
_cell.angle_alpha   90.00
_cell.angle_beta   90.00
_cell.angle_gamma   90.00
#
_symmetry.space_group_name_H-M   'P 1'
#
loop_
_entity.id
_entity.type
_entity.pdbx_description
1 polymer ?
#
loop_
_entity_poly.entity_id
_entity_poly.type
_entity_poly.pdbx_seq_one_letter_code
_entity_poly.pdbx_strand_id
1 'polypeptide(L)'
;MCGIAGMIDWRAETPADTLRATCEAMIEAVRHRGPDAGEVWVEAAGGAALGQRRLAIIDLSPGGAQPMHSADRRYVITFNGEIYNYRDIRRELLAAGRPMRSESDTEVLLEACA
;
A
#
# COMPACT_ATOMS: atom_id res chain seq x y z
N MET A 1 2.26 14.07 -5.62
CA MET A 1 2.49 13.23 -4.41
C MET A 1 1.25 12.41 -4.13
N CYS A 2 1.44 11.16 -3.80
CA CYS A 2 0.34 10.27 -3.43
C CYS A 2 -0.41 10.75 -2.19
N GLY A 3 -1.65 10.29 -2.04
CA GLY A 3 -2.42 10.47 -0.82
C GLY A 3 -2.66 9.13 -0.16
N ILE A 4 -2.56 9.07 1.14
CA ILE A 4 -2.86 7.86 1.91
C ILE A 4 -3.91 8.17 2.96
N ALA A 5 -4.71 7.15 3.27
CA ALA A 5 -5.71 7.22 4.32
C ALA A 5 -5.87 5.84 4.96
N GLY A 6 -6.38 5.82 6.16
CA GLY A 6 -6.66 4.57 6.83
C GLY A 6 -7.47 4.76 8.09
N MET A 7 -8.03 3.68 8.58
CA MET A 7 -8.75 3.67 9.83
C MET A 7 -8.57 2.34 10.54
N ILE A 8 -8.61 2.40 11.87
CA ILE A 8 -8.55 1.22 12.71
C ILE A 8 -9.69 1.33 13.74
N ASP A 9 -10.52 0.31 13.75
CA ASP A 9 -11.52 0.09 14.80
C ASP A 9 -10.99 -0.97 15.76
N TRP A 10 -10.52 -0.54 16.93
CA TRP A 10 -9.91 -1.41 17.93
C TRP A 10 -10.84 -2.50 18.43
N ARG A 11 -12.15 -2.29 18.33
CA ARG A 11 -13.16 -3.28 18.76
C ARG A 11 -13.50 -4.26 17.65
N ALA A 12 -13.08 -3.98 16.42
CA ALA A 12 -13.38 -4.77 15.23
C ALA A 12 -14.91 -5.03 15.06
N GLU A 13 -15.72 -4.04 15.41
CA GLU A 13 -17.18 -4.12 15.34
C GLU A 13 -17.75 -3.50 14.06
N THR A 14 -16.94 -2.71 13.33
CA THR A 14 -17.38 -2.04 12.10
C THR A 14 -17.46 -3.04 10.96
N PRO A 15 -18.63 -3.14 10.28
CA PRO A 15 -18.76 -4.03 9.12
C PRO A 15 -17.80 -3.67 7.99
N ALA A 16 -17.42 -4.68 7.20
CA ALA A 16 -16.50 -4.50 6.06
C ALA A 16 -16.99 -3.43 5.08
N ASP A 17 -18.28 -3.42 4.77
CA ASP A 17 -18.87 -2.43 3.85
C ASP A 17 -18.73 -1.00 4.38
N THR A 18 -18.88 -0.79 5.68
CA THR A 18 -18.72 0.51 6.31
C THR A 18 -17.26 0.94 6.33
N LEU A 19 -16.34 0.03 6.66
CA LEU A 19 -14.89 0.29 6.57
C LEU A 19 -14.49 0.71 5.17
N ARG A 20 -14.95 -0.02 4.17
CA ARG A 20 -14.66 0.26 2.75
C ARG A 20 -15.21 1.62 2.34
N ALA A 21 -16.50 1.87 2.57
CA ALA A 21 -17.14 3.11 2.18
C ALA A 21 -16.48 4.34 2.84
N THR A 22 -16.14 4.23 4.11
CA THR A 22 -15.46 5.30 4.85
C THR A 22 -14.08 5.57 4.25
N CYS A 23 -13.29 4.52 4.02
CA CYS A 23 -11.95 4.66 3.47
C CYS A 23 -11.98 5.18 2.02
N GLU A 24 -12.95 4.74 1.22
CA GLU A 24 -13.16 5.27 -0.13
C GLU A 24 -13.47 6.77 -0.11
N ALA A 25 -14.31 7.22 0.81
CA ALA A 25 -14.59 8.65 0.97
C ALA A 25 -13.34 9.43 1.39
N MET A 26 -12.51 8.84 2.25
CA MET A 26 -11.26 9.46 2.69
C MET A 26 -10.26 9.62 1.54
N ILE A 27 -10.07 8.58 0.72
CA ILE A 27 -9.15 8.69 -0.42
C ILE A 27 -9.68 9.58 -1.53
N GLU A 28 -11.00 9.65 -1.69
CA GLU A 28 -11.60 10.60 -2.64
C GLU A 28 -11.30 12.05 -2.25
N ALA A 29 -11.30 12.35 -0.95
CA ALA A 29 -10.97 13.69 -0.45
C ALA A 29 -9.53 14.10 -0.79
N VAL A 30 -8.61 13.15 -0.99
CA VAL A 30 -7.22 13.40 -1.37
C VAL A 30 -6.90 13.05 -2.81
N ARG A 31 -7.92 12.91 -3.65
CA ARG A 31 -7.77 12.53 -5.06
C ARG A 31 -6.83 13.44 -5.84
N HIS A 32 -6.84 14.73 -5.53
CA HIS A 32 -5.96 15.71 -6.19
C HIS A 32 -4.47 15.40 -6.00
N ARG A 33 -4.09 14.65 -4.99
CA ARG A 33 -2.70 14.25 -4.71
C ARG A 33 -2.27 13.06 -5.56
N GLY A 34 -3.20 12.21 -5.98
CA GLY A 34 -2.92 11.01 -6.74
C GLY A 34 -4.05 10.68 -7.71
N PRO A 35 -4.08 11.34 -8.88
CA PRO A 35 -5.17 11.17 -9.84
C PRO A 35 -5.09 9.88 -10.66
N ASP A 36 -3.93 9.17 -10.65
CA ASP A 36 -3.69 8.05 -11.56
C ASP A 36 -4.43 6.77 -11.15
N ALA A 37 -4.56 6.51 -9.85
CA ALA A 37 -5.27 5.34 -9.35
C ALA A 37 -5.74 5.55 -7.91
N GLY A 38 -6.73 4.77 -7.50
CA GLY A 38 -7.21 4.75 -6.12
C GLY A 38 -7.67 3.35 -5.75
N GLU A 39 -7.21 2.85 -4.60
CA GLU A 39 -7.53 1.52 -4.10
C GLU A 39 -7.72 1.53 -2.59
N VAL A 40 -8.56 0.63 -2.11
CA VAL A 40 -8.82 0.41 -0.69
C VAL A 40 -8.67 -1.07 -0.38
N TRP A 41 -8.02 -1.36 0.73
CA TRP A 41 -7.95 -2.69 1.32
C TRP A 41 -8.67 -2.68 2.66
N VAL A 42 -9.41 -3.73 2.94
CA VAL A 42 -10.20 -3.87 4.19
C VAL A 42 -9.97 -5.24 4.80
N GLU A 43 -9.79 -5.26 6.12
CA GLU A 43 -9.85 -6.48 6.92
C GLU A 43 -10.77 -6.25 8.11
N ALA A 44 -12.02 -6.71 8.01
CA ALA A 44 -13.03 -6.50 9.04
C ALA A 44 -12.69 -7.21 10.35
N ALA A 45 -12.08 -8.40 10.29
CA ALA A 45 -11.68 -9.15 11.48
C ALA A 45 -10.65 -8.41 12.33
N GLY A 46 -9.76 -7.66 11.70
CA GLY A 46 -8.79 -6.81 12.39
C GLY A 46 -9.27 -5.38 12.59
N GLY A 47 -10.43 -5.03 12.06
CA GLY A 47 -10.99 -3.67 12.16
C GLY A 47 -10.20 -2.63 11.37
N ALA A 48 -9.53 -3.01 10.27
CA ALA A 48 -8.61 -2.13 9.56
C ALA A 48 -9.03 -1.86 8.12
N ALA A 49 -8.79 -0.64 7.66
CA ALA A 49 -8.88 -0.28 6.25
C ALA A 49 -7.74 0.65 5.90
N LEU A 50 -7.12 0.43 4.73
CA LEU A 50 -6.07 1.27 4.18
C LEU A 50 -6.45 1.68 2.77
N GLY A 51 -6.12 2.91 2.41
CA GLY A 51 -6.39 3.41 1.07
C GLY A 51 -5.27 4.29 0.54
N GLN A 52 -5.17 4.35 -0.78
CA GLN A 52 -4.20 5.20 -1.44
C GLN A 52 -4.77 5.81 -2.73
N ARG A 53 -4.41 7.08 -2.95
CA ARG A 53 -4.48 7.72 -4.26
C ARG A 53 -3.06 7.78 -4.80
N ARG A 54 -2.88 7.28 -6.03
CA ARG A 54 -1.55 7.10 -6.61
C ARG A 54 -1.24 8.19 -7.64
N LEU A 55 -0.05 8.78 -7.47
CA LEU A 55 0.67 9.46 -8.53
C LEU A 55 1.86 8.56 -8.87
N ALA A 56 1.83 7.91 -10.03
CA ALA A 56 2.83 6.93 -10.41
C ALA A 56 4.13 7.61 -10.84
N ILE A 57 5.22 7.33 -10.13
CA ILE A 57 6.53 7.95 -10.37
C ILE A 57 7.56 6.89 -10.80
N ILE A 58 7.82 5.88 -9.96
CA ILE A 58 8.84 4.87 -10.20
C ILE A 58 8.30 3.74 -11.06
N ASP A 59 7.23 3.09 -10.62
CA ASP A 59 6.59 2.00 -11.33
C ASP A 59 5.22 2.45 -11.81
N LEU A 60 5.09 2.65 -13.12
CA LEU A 60 3.84 3.06 -13.76
C LEU A 60 2.90 1.89 -14.01
N SER A 61 3.37 0.66 -13.77
CA SER A 61 2.57 -0.55 -13.95
C SER A 61 1.60 -0.79 -12.79
N PRO A 62 0.62 -1.69 -12.97
CA PRO A 62 -0.24 -2.13 -11.85
C PRO A 62 0.53 -2.78 -10.71
N GLY A 63 1.76 -3.27 -10.95
CA GLY A 63 2.62 -3.85 -9.92
C GLY A 63 3.02 -2.88 -8.81
N GLY A 64 2.97 -1.57 -9.06
CA GLY A 64 3.22 -0.53 -8.06
C GLY A 64 1.96 -0.07 -7.32
N ALA A 65 0.81 -0.67 -7.57
CA ALA A 65 -0.46 -0.29 -6.94
C ALA A 65 -0.46 -0.60 -5.44
N GLN A 66 -1.13 0.25 -4.68
CA GLN A 66 -1.27 0.12 -3.22
C GLN A 66 -2.75 0.23 -2.81
N PRO A 67 -3.15 -0.31 -1.65
CA PRO A 67 -2.30 -1.02 -0.66
C PRO A 67 -1.66 -2.27 -1.23
N MET A 68 -0.40 -2.52 -0.87
CA MET A 68 0.39 -3.62 -1.41
C MET A 68 0.60 -4.71 -0.36
N HIS A 69 0.46 -5.98 -0.77
CA HIS A 69 0.70 -7.13 0.09
C HIS A 69 2.12 -7.65 -0.07
N SER A 70 2.74 -8.08 1.04
CA SER A 70 3.98 -8.83 0.98
C SER A 70 3.77 -10.18 0.27
N ALA A 71 4.86 -10.81 -0.19
CA ALA A 71 4.79 -12.08 -0.89
C ALA A 71 4.16 -13.19 -0.02
N ASP A 72 4.43 -13.18 1.28
CA ASP A 72 3.85 -14.12 2.25
C ASP A 72 2.46 -13.69 2.76
N ARG A 73 1.97 -12.54 2.31
CA ARG A 73 0.68 -11.94 2.63
C ARG A 73 0.46 -11.64 4.12
N ARG A 74 1.51 -11.56 4.89
CA ARG A 74 1.43 -11.22 6.32
C ARG A 74 1.36 -9.72 6.58
N TYR A 75 1.82 -8.93 5.62
CA TYR A 75 1.90 -7.48 5.75
C TYR A 75 1.19 -6.80 4.58
N VAL A 76 0.60 -5.66 4.88
CA VAL A 76 -0.02 -4.76 3.89
C VAL A 76 0.50 -3.36 4.16
N ILE A 77 0.89 -2.66 3.11
CA ILE A 77 1.42 -1.30 3.21
C ILE A 77 0.66 -0.34 2.30
N THR A 78 0.45 0.86 2.81
CA THR A 78 0.23 2.05 2.00
C THR A 78 1.31 3.05 2.37
N PHE A 79 1.99 3.61 1.37
CA PHE A 79 3.20 4.38 1.57
C PHE A 79 3.24 5.60 0.65
N ASN A 80 3.53 6.75 1.24
CA ASN A 80 3.76 7.97 0.50
C ASN A 80 5.17 8.48 0.84
N GLY A 81 6.11 8.17 -0.03
CA GLY A 81 7.51 8.55 0.16
C GLY A 81 8.40 7.92 -0.89
N GLU A 82 9.70 8.07 -0.71
CA GLU A 82 10.72 7.53 -1.60
C GLU A 82 11.84 6.89 -0.79
N ILE A 83 12.34 5.74 -1.25
CA ILE A 83 13.50 5.07 -0.69
C ILE A 83 14.64 5.26 -1.70
N TYR A 84 15.54 6.20 -1.44
CA TYR A 84 16.57 6.59 -2.41
C TYR A 84 17.55 5.48 -2.77
N ASN A 85 17.85 4.60 -1.81
CA ASN A 85 18.76 3.48 -2.00
C ASN A 85 18.03 2.14 -2.24
N TYR A 86 16.79 2.21 -2.74
CA TYR A 86 15.96 1.01 -2.89
C TYR A 86 16.56 -0.04 -3.82
N ARG A 87 17.33 0.38 -4.82
CA ARG A 87 17.97 -0.55 -5.77
C ARG A 87 19.04 -1.39 -5.09
N ASP A 88 19.77 -0.82 -4.16
CA ASP A 88 20.79 -1.55 -3.39
C ASP A 88 20.12 -2.58 -2.46
N ILE A 89 19.09 -2.15 -1.73
CA ILE A 89 18.32 -3.03 -0.86
C ILE A 89 17.65 -4.14 -1.68
N ARG A 90 17.10 -3.80 -2.85
CA ARG A 90 16.48 -4.77 -3.76
C ARG A 90 17.46 -5.86 -4.17
N ARG A 91 18.69 -5.49 -4.50
CA ARG A 91 19.73 -6.47 -4.84
C ARG A 91 20.02 -7.42 -3.69
N GLU A 92 20.10 -6.90 -2.48
CA GLU A 92 20.32 -7.72 -1.28
C GLU A 92 19.15 -8.68 -1.04
N LEU A 93 17.92 -8.21 -1.19
CA LEU A 93 16.73 -9.06 -1.04
C LEU A 93 16.68 -10.16 -2.09
N LEU A 94 16.98 -9.84 -3.34
CA LEU A 94 17.05 -10.82 -4.42
C LEU A 94 18.15 -11.85 -4.16
N ALA A 95 19.32 -11.42 -3.69
CA ALA A 95 20.41 -12.32 -3.32
C ALA A 95 20.03 -13.24 -2.16
N ALA A 96 19.17 -12.77 -1.26
CA ALA A 96 18.65 -13.56 -0.14
C ALA A 96 17.48 -14.48 -0.52
N GLY A 97 17.09 -14.51 -1.81
CA GLY A 97 16.01 -15.37 -2.30
C GLY A 97 14.61 -14.78 -2.14
N ARG A 98 14.49 -13.50 -1.81
CA ARG A 98 13.19 -12.83 -1.73
C ARG A 98 12.68 -12.50 -3.13
N PRO A 99 11.45 -12.92 -3.50
CA PRO A 99 10.91 -12.58 -4.81
C PRO A 99 10.49 -11.12 -4.89
N MET A 100 10.75 -10.50 -6.03
CA MET A 100 10.29 -9.14 -6.35
C MET A 100 9.35 -9.21 -7.55
N ARG A 101 8.18 -8.56 -7.42
CA ARG A 101 7.10 -8.61 -8.42
C ARG A 101 7.03 -7.33 -9.24
N SER A 102 7.68 -6.26 -8.78
CA SER A 102 7.62 -4.94 -9.40
C SER A 102 8.96 -4.23 -9.30
N GLU A 103 9.02 -3.04 -9.86
CA GLU A 103 10.17 -2.14 -9.74
C GLU A 103 9.97 -1.08 -8.63
N SER A 104 8.92 -1.21 -7.83
CA SER A 104 8.54 -0.23 -6.82
C SER A 104 9.47 -0.27 -5.60
N ASP A 105 9.86 0.91 -5.12
CA ASP A 105 10.56 1.06 -3.85
C ASP A 105 9.67 0.68 -2.66
N THR A 106 8.36 0.81 -2.81
CA THR A 106 7.39 0.38 -1.80
C THR A 106 7.48 -1.13 -1.56
N GLU A 107 7.60 -1.92 -2.63
CA GLU A 107 7.77 -3.37 -2.49
C GLU A 107 9.09 -3.70 -1.77
N VAL A 108 10.14 -2.98 -2.07
CA VAL A 108 11.44 -3.15 -1.39
C VAL A 108 11.29 -2.90 0.11
N LEU A 109 10.62 -1.81 0.50
CA LEU A 109 10.36 -1.51 1.90
C LEU A 109 9.55 -2.63 2.56
N LEU A 110 8.47 -3.04 1.91
CA LEU A 110 7.55 -4.07 2.41
C LEU A 110 8.28 -5.41 2.64
N GLU A 111 9.02 -5.87 1.66
CA GLU A 111 9.73 -7.15 1.74
C GLU A 111 10.92 -7.08 2.71
N ALA A 112 11.53 -5.93 2.90
CA ALA A 112 12.58 -5.73 3.90
C ALA A 112 12.03 -5.83 5.33
N CYS A 113 10.76 -5.47 5.53
CA CYS A 113 10.08 -5.59 6.84
C CYS A 113 9.50 -6.99 7.07
N ALA A 114 9.26 -7.74 6.00
CA ALA A 114 8.72 -9.10 6.09
C ALA A 114 9.84 -10.13 6.34
#